data_b311cafd6b0401462d2dce1b89c2417f
#
_entry.id   b311cafd6b0401462d2dce1b89c2417f
#
_cell.length_a   1.000
_cell.length_b   1.000
_cell.length_c   1.000
_cell.angle_alpha   90.00
_cell.angle_beta   90.00
_cell.angle_gamma   90.00
#
_symmetry.space_group_name_H-M   'P 1'
#
loop_
_entity.id
_entity.type
_entity.pdbx_description
1 polymer ?
#
loop_
_entity_poly.entity_id
_entity_poly.type
_entity_poly.pdbx_seq_one_letter_code
_entity_poly.pdbx_strand_id
1 'polypeptide(L)'
;QLTPKTEAVRGQDAPVVPHDNPLPLVAEDSGWSYDVRQLQVVDSVLFFQHEDGEQVTVRDIHLQMDQDEHHHATLDFAGRINRDQRDLALSFTAEVQGGDYPHSLKADISRLDWQLRGAELPANGVSGQGSMQANWQEDEKKLSFDNLNLTANGSTIAGNASVILGDRADWNLNLHATTLDLDSLLTHGSPATDSGASQQGQSQPRQLRPVIADSDIQEDYDSLRGFTAHMALTADQLQWRGMTFTQVKSDISNQLGLLTINQLQGELDGGLISLPGTLDARGETSQASFQPKLDNVEIATILKAFNY
;
A
#
# COMPACT_ATOMS: atom_id res chain seq x y z
N GLN A 1 6.20 10.87 31.60
CA GLN A 1 6.68 12.14 31.07
C GLN A 1 6.59 12.11 29.57
N LEU A 2 5.46 12.61 29.07
CA LEU A 2 5.49 13.15 27.74
C LEU A 2 6.48 14.31 27.79
N THR A 3 7.68 14.07 27.41
CA THR A 3 8.50 15.12 26.86
C THR A 3 8.17 15.17 25.38
N PRO A 4 7.30 16.07 24.94
CA PRO A 4 7.34 16.48 23.57
C PRO A 4 8.60 17.33 23.44
N LYS A 5 9.75 16.71 23.35
CA LYS A 5 10.86 17.36 22.71
C LYS A 5 10.68 17.19 21.21
N THR A 6 9.56 17.68 20.75
CA THR A 6 9.45 18.20 19.43
C THR A 6 9.89 19.65 19.49
N GLU A 7 11.14 19.89 19.75
CA GLU A 7 11.71 21.12 19.31
C GLU A 7 11.68 21.07 17.79
N ALA A 8 10.96 21.99 17.22
CA ALA A 8 11.06 22.27 15.80
C ALA A 8 12.51 22.64 15.51
N VAL A 9 13.28 21.66 15.11
CA VAL A 9 14.68 21.89 14.74
C VAL A 9 14.66 22.46 13.33
N ARG A 10 14.78 23.76 13.22
CA ARG A 10 15.21 24.42 12.00
C ARG A 10 16.70 24.10 11.82
N GLY A 11 17.01 23.14 10.96
CA GLY A 11 18.39 22.85 10.62
C GLY A 11 18.72 21.37 10.54
N GLN A 12 19.88 21.09 10.12
CA GLN A 12 20.39 19.78 9.71
C GLN A 12 20.52 18.72 10.82
N ASP A 13 20.14 19.03 12.04
CA ASP A 13 20.26 18.12 13.17
C ASP A 13 18.87 17.70 13.67
N ALA A 14 18.28 16.76 12.97
CA ALA A 14 17.07 16.12 13.46
C ALA A 14 17.40 15.12 14.57
N PRO A 15 16.65 15.12 15.69
CA PRO A 15 16.90 14.17 16.75
C PRO A 15 16.63 12.75 16.25
N VAL A 16 17.63 11.91 16.36
CA VAL A 16 17.48 10.46 16.19
C VAL A 16 16.71 9.97 17.42
N VAL A 17 15.49 9.52 17.21
CA VAL A 17 14.73 8.83 18.26
C VAL A 17 15.14 7.36 18.23
N PRO A 18 15.81 6.85 19.25
CA PRO A 18 16.09 5.43 19.34
C PRO A 18 14.77 4.69 19.63
N HIS A 19 14.58 3.71 18.90
CA HIS A 19 13.49 2.86 18.64
C HIS A 19 13.40 1.71 19.55
N ASP A 20 12.25 1.36 19.86
CA ASP A 20 11.62 0.08 20.08
C ASP A 20 10.12 0.21 20.27
N ASN A 21 9.59 1.41 20.09
CA ASN A 21 8.16 1.65 20.02
C ASN A 21 7.92 2.84 19.08
N PRO A 22 7.23 2.63 17.97
CA PRO A 22 6.94 3.72 17.05
C PRO A 22 6.02 4.80 17.63
N LEU A 23 5.47 4.60 18.80
CA LEU A 23 4.70 5.60 19.55
C LEU A 23 4.90 5.39 21.04
N PRO A 24 5.71 6.20 21.72
CA PRO A 24 5.65 6.26 23.17
C PRO A 24 4.36 7.01 23.56
N LEU A 25 3.22 6.38 23.37
CA LEU A 25 1.94 7.02 23.67
C LEU A 25 1.30 6.49 24.94
N VAL A 26 1.97 5.65 25.69
CA VAL A 26 1.39 5.17 26.94
C VAL A 26 2.45 5.14 28.01
N ALA A 27 2.40 6.10 28.90
CA ALA A 27 2.83 5.85 30.24
C ALA A 27 1.84 4.87 30.85
N GLU A 28 2.20 3.59 30.90
CA GLU A 28 1.44 2.64 31.65
C GLU A 28 1.33 3.14 33.09
N ASP A 29 0.11 3.28 33.53
CA ASP A 29 -0.30 3.32 34.94
C ASP A 29 0.27 4.43 35.81
N SER A 30 0.34 5.65 35.31
CA SER A 30 0.72 6.79 36.18
C SER A 30 -0.46 7.53 36.82
N GLY A 31 -1.68 7.15 36.55
CA GLY A 31 -2.85 7.86 37.06
C GLY A 31 -2.99 9.31 36.59
N TRP A 32 -2.20 9.70 35.60
CA TRP A 32 -2.24 11.02 35.03
C TRP A 32 -3.06 11.02 33.76
N SER A 33 -4.17 11.73 33.77
CA SER A 33 -4.93 12.01 32.55
C SER A 33 -4.39 13.29 31.93
N TYR A 34 -3.89 13.21 30.71
CA TYR A 34 -3.52 14.39 29.96
C TYR A 34 -4.71 14.85 29.13
N ASP A 35 -5.24 16.00 29.44
CA ASP A 35 -6.24 16.67 28.63
C ASP A 35 -5.53 17.67 27.70
N VAL A 36 -5.17 17.20 26.52
CA VAL A 36 -4.61 18.07 25.48
C VAL A 36 -5.75 18.55 24.60
N ARG A 37 -6.23 19.75 24.84
CA ARG A 37 -7.33 20.34 24.06
C ARG A 37 -6.89 20.82 22.68
N GLN A 38 -5.64 21.19 22.56
CA GLN A 38 -5.09 21.71 21.30
C GLN A 38 -3.63 21.30 21.16
N LEU A 39 -3.30 20.71 20.04
CA LEU A 39 -1.95 20.37 19.67
C LEU A 39 -1.67 20.86 18.25
N GLN A 40 -0.54 21.54 18.08
CA GLN A 40 -0.06 21.97 16.78
C GLN A 40 1.40 21.57 16.61
N VAL A 41 1.70 20.91 15.51
CA VAL A 41 3.07 20.55 15.11
C VAL A 41 3.29 21.06 13.69
N VAL A 42 4.38 21.76 13.44
CA VAL A 42 4.68 22.38 12.16
C VAL A 42 6.14 22.12 11.78
N ASP A 43 6.37 21.77 10.53
CA ASP A 43 7.69 21.59 9.91
C ASP A 43 8.63 20.64 10.68
N SER A 44 8.09 19.54 11.18
CA SER A 44 8.84 18.56 11.96
C SER A 44 9.34 17.41 11.12
N VAL A 45 10.44 16.82 11.57
CA VAL A 45 11.04 15.63 10.97
C VAL A 45 11.24 14.56 12.04
N LEU A 46 10.82 13.34 11.74
CA LEU A 46 10.99 12.16 12.57
C LEU A 46 11.78 11.11 11.82
N PHE A 47 12.78 10.55 12.47
CA PHE A 47 13.55 9.43 11.94
C PHE A 47 13.24 8.18 12.75
N PHE A 48 12.93 7.11 12.06
CA PHE A 48 12.74 5.78 12.66
C PHE A 48 13.78 4.85 12.06
N GLN A 49 14.52 4.16 12.90
CA GLN A 49 15.46 3.14 12.46
C GLN A 49 15.04 1.80 13.03
N HIS A 50 14.80 0.82 12.16
CA HIS A 50 14.54 -0.55 12.56
C HIS A 50 15.82 -1.32 12.83
N GLU A 51 15.72 -2.41 13.59
CA GLU A 51 16.85 -3.27 13.95
C GLU A 51 17.53 -3.90 12.73
N ASP A 52 16.81 -4.07 11.65
CA ASP A 52 17.34 -4.57 10.38
C ASP A 52 18.09 -3.51 9.54
N GLY A 53 18.26 -2.31 10.08
CA GLY A 53 18.93 -1.21 9.41
C GLY A 53 18.05 -0.40 8.47
N GLU A 54 16.77 -0.73 8.38
CA GLU A 54 15.81 0.00 7.57
C GLU A 54 15.50 1.37 8.18
N GLN A 55 15.58 2.42 7.37
CA GLN A 55 15.37 3.79 7.79
C GLN A 55 14.08 4.34 7.20
N VAL A 56 13.17 4.78 8.07
CA VAL A 56 11.94 5.48 7.71
C VAL A 56 12.03 6.92 8.18
N THR A 57 11.87 7.85 7.26
CA THR A 57 11.87 9.28 7.57
C THR A 57 10.47 9.83 7.34
N VAL A 58 9.92 10.49 8.35
CA VAL A 58 8.68 11.27 8.22
C VAL A 58 9.04 12.74 8.34
N ARG A 59 8.76 13.52 7.33
CA ARG A 59 9.15 14.94 7.24
C ARG A 59 7.97 15.81 6.82
N ASP A 60 8.17 17.13 6.91
CA ASP A 60 7.16 18.14 6.55
C ASP A 60 5.83 17.92 7.29
N ILE A 61 5.92 17.53 8.56
CA ILE A 61 4.75 17.20 9.36
C ILE A 61 4.02 18.47 9.76
N HIS A 62 2.76 18.56 9.36
CA HIS A 62 1.80 19.52 9.87
C HIS A 62 0.69 18.75 10.55
N LEU A 63 0.52 18.98 11.82
CA LEU A 63 -0.50 18.35 12.63
C LEU A 63 -1.23 19.42 13.41
N GLN A 64 -2.53 19.45 13.29
CA GLN A 64 -3.42 20.25 14.13
C GLN A 64 -4.50 19.36 14.70
N MET A 65 -4.66 19.41 16.01
CA MET A 65 -5.66 18.67 16.73
C MET A 65 -6.41 19.60 17.68
N ASP A 66 -7.73 19.60 17.58
CA ASP A 66 -8.64 20.27 18.50
C ASP A 66 -9.52 19.23 19.18
N GLN A 67 -9.50 19.18 20.48
CA GLN A 67 -10.26 18.22 21.27
C GLN A 67 -11.33 18.94 22.10
N ASP A 68 -12.53 18.38 22.11
CA ASP A 68 -13.64 18.86 22.97
C ASP A 68 -13.68 18.15 24.32
N GLU A 69 -14.65 18.52 25.16
CA GLU A 69 -14.81 17.97 26.52
C GLU A 69 -15.25 16.50 26.53
N HIS A 70 -15.69 15.95 25.39
CA HIS A 70 -16.18 14.59 25.25
C HIS A 70 -15.16 13.63 24.60
N HIS A 71 -13.89 14.00 24.55
CA HIS A 71 -12.82 13.25 23.89
C HIS A 71 -13.05 13.05 22.38
N HIS A 72 -13.77 13.97 21.76
CA HIS A 72 -13.84 14.09 20.32
C HIS A 72 -12.75 15.05 19.86
N ALA A 73 -11.93 14.61 18.93
CA ALA A 73 -10.90 15.43 18.35
C ALA A 73 -11.09 15.56 16.86
N THR A 74 -10.84 16.76 16.35
CA THR A 74 -10.65 16.98 14.91
C THR A 74 -9.16 17.04 14.64
N LEU A 75 -8.70 16.24 13.70
CA LEU A 75 -7.30 16.09 13.35
C LEU A 75 -7.08 16.46 11.89
N ASP A 76 -6.20 17.42 11.66
CA ASP A 76 -5.66 17.72 10.34
C ASP A 76 -4.19 17.33 10.30
N PHE A 77 -3.83 16.48 9.37
CA PHE A 77 -2.48 15.99 9.19
C PHE A 77 -2.00 16.18 7.77
N ALA A 78 -0.75 16.59 7.62
CA ALA A 78 -0.02 16.52 6.36
C ALA A 78 1.44 16.11 6.66
N GLY A 79 2.01 15.30 5.79
CA GLY A 79 3.38 14.85 5.96
C GLY A 79 3.88 14.07 4.75
N ARG A 80 5.18 13.78 4.78
CA ARG A 80 5.85 12.95 3.80
C ARG A 80 6.58 11.82 4.49
N ILE A 81 6.41 10.62 4.01
CA ILE A 81 7.05 9.42 4.51
C ILE A 81 8.00 8.92 3.43
N ASN A 82 9.27 8.83 3.76
CA ASN A 82 10.31 8.28 2.90
C ASN A 82 10.75 6.94 3.46
N ARG A 83 10.71 5.92 2.63
CA ARG A 83 11.23 4.60 2.92
C ARG A 83 11.84 4.02 1.67
N ASP A 84 13.11 3.57 1.78
CA ASP A 84 13.89 3.13 0.62
C ASP A 84 13.92 4.22 -0.47
N GLN A 85 13.61 3.91 -1.68
CA GLN A 85 13.55 4.85 -2.79
C GLN A 85 12.13 5.34 -3.08
N ARG A 86 11.23 5.26 -2.10
CA ARG A 86 9.82 5.64 -2.23
C ARG A 86 9.49 6.81 -1.34
N ASP A 87 8.65 7.69 -1.84
CA ASP A 87 8.17 8.89 -1.14
C ASP A 87 6.63 8.92 -1.19
N LEU A 88 6.01 8.91 -0.02
CA LEU A 88 4.57 9.05 0.15
C LEU A 88 4.26 10.41 0.74
N ALA A 89 3.58 11.25 -0.02
CA ALA A 89 2.97 12.48 0.49
C ALA A 89 1.53 12.18 0.89
N LEU A 90 1.15 12.56 2.09
CA LEU A 90 -0.12 12.23 2.69
C LEU A 90 -0.70 13.43 3.41
N SER A 91 -1.97 13.74 3.16
CA SER A 91 -2.73 14.68 3.97
C SER A 91 -4.14 14.16 4.24
N PHE A 92 -4.63 14.36 5.44
CA PHE A 92 -5.98 13.94 5.77
C PHE A 92 -6.61 14.82 6.85
N THR A 93 -7.93 14.85 6.85
CA THR A 93 -8.78 15.39 7.91
C THR A 93 -9.57 14.24 8.51
N ALA A 94 -9.54 14.11 9.81
CA ALA A 94 -10.24 13.07 10.54
C ALA A 94 -10.96 13.61 11.77
N GLU A 95 -12.10 13.01 12.07
CA GLU A 95 -12.77 13.14 13.36
C GLU A 95 -12.49 11.90 14.19
N VAL A 96 -11.93 12.09 15.37
CA VAL A 96 -11.45 11.00 16.21
C VAL A 96 -12.29 10.95 17.49
N GLN A 97 -12.74 9.75 17.83
CA GLN A 97 -13.42 9.44 19.09
C GLN A 97 -12.53 8.52 19.92
N GLY A 98 -12.01 9.03 21.01
CA GLY A 98 -11.04 8.35 21.86
C GLY A 98 -11.48 8.14 23.30
N GLY A 99 -12.80 8.03 23.57
CA GLY A 99 -13.31 7.88 24.92
C GLY A 99 -12.76 6.69 25.70
N ASP A 100 -12.43 5.62 25.01
CA ASP A 100 -11.84 4.39 25.58
C ASP A 100 -10.34 4.24 25.27
N TYR A 101 -9.70 5.29 24.80
CA TYR A 101 -8.27 5.25 24.52
C TYR A 101 -7.47 4.91 25.79
N PRO A 102 -6.49 3.98 25.75
CA PRO A 102 -5.91 3.34 24.56
C PRO A 102 -6.59 2.04 24.11
N HIS A 103 -7.67 1.59 24.75
CA HIS A 103 -8.30 0.29 24.47
C HIS A 103 -9.01 0.26 23.13
N SER A 104 -9.65 1.36 22.76
CA SER A 104 -10.26 1.53 21.46
C SER A 104 -10.12 2.96 20.96
N LEU A 105 -10.08 3.11 19.67
CA LEU A 105 -10.03 4.40 19.00
C LEU A 105 -10.79 4.30 17.69
N LYS A 106 -11.66 5.27 17.43
CA LYS A 106 -12.40 5.39 16.16
C LYS A 106 -12.03 6.70 15.48
N ALA A 107 -11.80 6.63 14.20
CA ALA A 107 -11.52 7.79 13.37
C ALA A 107 -12.38 7.76 12.11
N ASP A 108 -13.02 8.87 11.81
CA ASP A 108 -13.71 9.09 10.55
C ASP A 108 -12.83 9.98 9.68
N ILE A 109 -12.18 9.38 8.68
CA ILE A 109 -11.29 10.06 7.75
C ILE A 109 -12.14 10.49 6.56
N SER A 110 -12.59 11.73 6.59
CA SER A 110 -13.49 12.29 5.58
C SER A 110 -12.77 12.74 4.32
N ARG A 111 -11.50 13.07 4.44
CA ARG A 111 -10.68 13.55 3.35
C ARG A 111 -9.26 13.03 3.50
N LEU A 112 -8.83 12.28 2.51
CA LEU A 112 -7.49 11.76 2.37
C LEU A 112 -6.97 12.11 0.97
N ASP A 113 -5.84 12.81 0.89
CA ASP A 113 -5.10 13.04 -0.35
C ASP A 113 -3.74 12.38 -0.22
N TRP A 114 -3.34 11.63 -1.24
CA TRP A 114 -2.08 10.91 -1.22
C TRP A 114 -1.39 10.88 -2.57
N GLN A 115 -0.07 10.81 -2.52
CA GLN A 115 0.78 10.66 -3.70
C GLN A 115 1.99 9.82 -3.35
N LEU A 116 2.18 8.76 -4.10
CA LEU A 116 3.31 7.84 -3.95
C LEU A 116 4.20 7.91 -5.19
N ARG A 117 5.49 8.14 -4.99
CA ARG A 117 6.51 8.23 -6.04
C ARG A 117 7.72 7.37 -5.69
N GLY A 118 8.47 6.97 -6.68
CA GLY A 118 9.76 6.34 -6.49
C GLY A 118 9.97 5.08 -7.30
N ALA A 119 10.85 4.22 -6.81
CA ALA A 119 11.25 2.99 -7.47
C ALA A 119 10.07 2.05 -7.70
N GLU A 120 10.04 1.41 -8.84
CA GLU A 120 9.00 0.45 -9.28
C GLU A 120 7.60 1.06 -9.43
N LEU A 121 7.52 2.37 -9.48
CA LEU A 121 6.27 3.10 -9.69
C LEU A 121 6.26 3.81 -11.04
N PRO A 122 5.09 4.16 -11.58
CA PRO A 122 5.01 4.97 -12.79
C PRO A 122 5.79 6.28 -12.66
N ALA A 123 6.29 6.81 -13.75
CA ALA A 123 7.13 8.00 -13.77
C ALA A 123 6.50 9.22 -13.07
N ASN A 124 5.18 9.37 -13.19
CA ASN A 124 4.41 10.42 -12.50
C ASN A 124 3.88 10.00 -11.12
N GLY A 125 4.26 8.80 -10.68
CA GLY A 125 3.79 8.22 -9.44
C GLY A 125 2.34 7.73 -9.49
N VAL A 126 1.84 7.37 -8.33
CA VAL A 126 0.44 7.01 -8.11
C VAL A 126 -0.16 8.01 -7.14
N SER A 127 -1.28 8.58 -7.49
CA SER A 127 -1.95 9.57 -6.64
C SER A 127 -3.46 9.37 -6.62
N GLY A 128 -4.07 9.80 -5.57
CA GLY A 128 -5.51 9.72 -5.43
C GLY A 128 -6.03 10.38 -4.19
N GLN A 129 -7.29 10.12 -3.96
CA GLN A 129 -8.06 10.61 -2.83
C GLN A 129 -8.77 9.46 -2.17
N GLY A 130 -9.24 9.68 -0.97
CA GLY A 130 -9.99 8.65 -0.26
C GLY A 130 -10.75 9.16 0.92
N SER A 131 -11.56 8.25 1.44
CA SER A 131 -12.26 8.39 2.70
C SER A 131 -12.43 6.99 3.31
N MET A 132 -12.49 6.92 4.61
CA MET A 132 -12.68 5.66 5.32
C MET A 132 -13.01 5.90 6.78
N GLN A 133 -13.47 4.87 7.44
CA GLN A 133 -13.59 4.82 8.90
C GLN A 133 -12.55 3.85 9.43
N ALA A 134 -11.71 4.31 10.33
CA ALA A 134 -10.71 3.48 10.99
C ALA A 134 -11.14 3.15 12.42
N ASN A 135 -10.90 1.94 12.85
CA ASN A 135 -11.19 1.47 14.18
C ASN A 135 -10.03 0.66 14.73
N TRP A 136 -9.53 1.05 15.88
CA TRP A 136 -8.50 0.34 16.61
C TRP A 136 -9.07 -0.35 17.82
N GLN A 137 -8.70 -1.62 18.01
CA GLN A 137 -9.02 -2.41 19.20
C GLN A 137 -7.76 -3.05 19.75
N GLU A 138 -7.37 -2.64 20.95
CA GLU A 138 -6.13 -3.08 21.58
C GLU A 138 -6.15 -4.57 21.96
N ASP A 139 -7.27 -5.09 22.44
CA ASP A 139 -7.40 -6.49 22.87
C ASP A 139 -7.01 -7.46 21.74
N GLU A 140 -7.48 -7.19 20.56
CA GLU A 140 -7.21 -8.00 19.36
C GLU A 140 -5.98 -7.51 18.59
N LYS A 141 -5.41 -6.37 18.99
CA LYS A 141 -4.39 -5.65 18.20
C LYS A 141 -4.84 -5.44 16.75
N LYS A 142 -6.11 -5.14 16.59
CA LYS A 142 -6.78 -5.08 15.30
C LYS A 142 -7.04 -3.64 14.88
N LEU A 143 -6.57 -3.31 13.69
CA LEU A 143 -6.91 -2.09 12.97
C LEU A 143 -7.84 -2.43 11.81
N SER A 144 -9.03 -1.85 11.81
CA SER A 144 -10.04 -2.07 10.77
C SER A 144 -10.30 -0.79 10.00
N PHE A 145 -10.54 -0.93 8.70
CA PHE A 145 -10.94 0.13 7.82
C PHE A 145 -12.26 -0.24 7.16
N ASP A 146 -13.31 0.50 7.44
CA ASP A 146 -14.64 0.30 6.89
C ASP A 146 -15.02 1.46 5.98
N ASN A 147 -15.99 1.22 5.10
CA ASN A 147 -16.45 2.21 4.13
C ASN A 147 -15.29 2.87 3.37
N LEU A 148 -14.33 2.06 3.01
CA LEU A 148 -13.15 2.50 2.28
C LEU A 148 -13.55 2.87 0.86
N ASN A 149 -13.21 4.10 0.46
CA ASN A 149 -13.32 4.59 -0.91
C ASN A 149 -12.00 5.24 -1.28
N LEU A 150 -11.31 4.66 -2.24
CA LEU A 150 -10.03 5.14 -2.71
C LEU A 150 -10.05 5.34 -4.21
N THR A 151 -9.42 6.40 -4.67
CA THR A 151 -9.02 6.57 -6.06
C THR A 151 -7.51 6.45 -6.17
N ALA A 152 -7.05 5.89 -7.27
CA ALA A 152 -5.64 5.74 -7.58
C ALA A 152 -5.45 5.82 -9.09
N ASN A 153 -4.89 6.93 -9.59
CA ASN A 153 -4.68 7.16 -11.02
C ASN A 153 -5.91 6.85 -11.89
N GLY A 154 -7.10 7.30 -11.47
CA GLY A 154 -8.34 7.05 -12.18
C GLY A 154 -9.03 5.73 -11.84
N SER A 155 -8.39 4.84 -11.11
CA SER A 155 -9.02 3.64 -10.56
C SER A 155 -9.84 3.98 -9.33
N THR A 156 -10.96 3.31 -9.14
CA THR A 156 -11.85 3.53 -7.99
C THR A 156 -12.04 2.21 -7.26
N ILE A 157 -11.68 2.18 -5.99
CA ILE A 157 -11.72 0.98 -5.14
C ILE A 157 -12.53 1.29 -3.89
N ALA A 158 -13.43 0.40 -3.56
CA ALA A 158 -14.26 0.49 -2.35
C ALA A 158 -14.25 -0.84 -1.59
N GLY A 159 -14.54 -0.80 -0.32
CA GLY A 159 -14.67 -1.99 0.49
C GLY A 159 -14.22 -1.82 1.92
N ASN A 160 -13.62 -2.86 2.45
CA ASN A 160 -13.09 -2.89 3.82
C ASN A 160 -11.77 -3.65 3.88
N ALA A 161 -11.01 -3.35 4.89
CA ALA A 161 -9.74 -3.99 5.17
C ALA A 161 -9.52 -4.08 6.67
N SER A 162 -8.80 -5.08 7.11
CA SER A 162 -8.36 -5.18 8.50
C SER A 162 -6.97 -5.78 8.59
N VAL A 163 -6.27 -5.43 9.65
CA VAL A 163 -4.99 -6.02 9.98
C VAL A 163 -4.92 -6.32 11.47
N ILE A 164 -4.48 -7.52 11.80
CA ILE A 164 -4.13 -7.90 13.16
C ILE A 164 -2.62 -7.77 13.30
N LEU A 165 -2.20 -6.91 14.21
CA LEU A 165 -0.79 -6.63 14.48
C LEU A 165 -0.30 -7.56 15.59
N GLY A 166 0.52 -8.52 15.24
CA GLY A 166 1.18 -9.43 16.14
C GLY A 166 2.66 -9.47 15.81
N ASP A 167 3.33 -10.58 16.10
CA ASP A 167 4.69 -10.81 15.63
C ASP A 167 4.79 -10.69 14.11
N ARG A 168 3.71 -11.06 13.44
CA ARG A 168 3.53 -10.90 12.00
C ARG A 168 2.14 -10.36 11.72
N ALA A 169 2.04 -9.48 10.75
CA ALA A 169 0.77 -8.91 10.34
C ALA A 169 -0.11 -9.96 9.65
N ASP A 170 -1.39 -9.93 9.97
CA ASP A 170 -2.42 -10.74 9.32
C ASP A 170 -3.47 -9.80 8.69
N TRP A 171 -3.47 -9.76 7.37
CA TRP A 171 -4.32 -8.87 6.58
C TRP A 171 -5.55 -9.59 6.05
N ASN A 172 -6.67 -8.90 6.07
CA ASN A 172 -7.90 -9.33 5.41
C ASN A 172 -8.47 -8.15 4.62
N LEU A 173 -8.64 -8.33 3.31
CA LEU A 173 -9.11 -7.28 2.40
C LEU A 173 -10.31 -7.81 1.59
N ASN A 174 -11.39 -7.03 1.60
CA ASN A 174 -12.56 -7.25 0.74
C ASN A 174 -12.79 -5.98 -0.06
N LEU A 175 -12.45 -6.00 -1.33
CA LEU A 175 -12.40 -4.84 -2.18
C LEU A 175 -13.22 -5.05 -3.46
N HIS A 176 -13.82 -3.97 -3.91
CA HIS A 176 -14.49 -3.88 -5.20
C HIS A 176 -13.98 -2.67 -5.96
N ALA A 177 -13.51 -2.88 -7.18
CA ALA A 177 -13.13 -1.81 -8.08
C ALA A 177 -14.18 -1.63 -9.17
N THR A 178 -14.63 -0.42 -9.40
CA THR A 178 -15.44 -0.11 -10.58
C THR A 178 -14.58 -0.18 -11.83
N THR A 179 -13.47 0.53 -11.78
CA THR A 179 -12.42 0.49 -12.81
C THR A 179 -11.08 0.31 -12.12
N LEU A 180 -10.30 -0.63 -12.58
CA LEU A 180 -8.94 -0.86 -12.13
C LEU A 180 -7.99 -0.79 -13.34
N ASP A 181 -7.26 0.29 -13.45
CA ASP A 181 -6.30 0.51 -14.53
C ASP A 181 -4.88 0.13 -14.06
N LEU A 182 -4.52 -1.12 -14.25
CA LEU A 182 -3.20 -1.61 -13.88
C LEU A 182 -2.10 -1.01 -14.75
N ASP A 183 -2.40 -0.58 -15.98
CA ASP A 183 -1.41 0.04 -16.84
C ASP A 183 -0.92 1.38 -16.28
N SER A 184 -1.77 2.11 -15.57
CA SER A 184 -1.40 3.37 -14.93
C SER A 184 -0.86 3.19 -13.51
N LEU A 185 -1.06 2.03 -12.88
CA LEU A 185 -0.61 1.75 -11.52
C LEU A 185 0.72 1.00 -11.47
N LEU A 186 1.03 0.23 -12.49
CA LEU A 186 2.23 -0.60 -12.55
C LEU A 186 3.21 -0.06 -13.58
N THR A 187 4.49 -0.07 -13.25
CA THR A 187 5.52 0.01 -14.28
C THR A 187 5.61 -1.35 -14.95
N HIS A 188 5.02 -1.46 -16.12
CA HIS A 188 5.45 -2.53 -17.00
C HIS A 188 6.87 -2.22 -17.46
N GLY A 189 7.68 -3.22 -17.63
CA GLY A 189 8.92 -3.11 -18.37
C GLY A 189 8.66 -2.78 -19.84
N SER A 190 7.80 -1.81 -20.07
CA SER A 190 7.67 -1.18 -21.36
C SER A 190 9.00 -0.56 -21.67
N PRO A 191 9.54 -0.80 -22.87
CA PRO A 191 10.67 -0.02 -23.31
C PRO A 191 10.24 1.43 -23.14
N ALA A 192 11.03 2.18 -22.37
CA ALA A 192 10.88 3.62 -22.33
C ALA A 192 10.73 4.07 -23.76
N THR A 193 9.60 4.65 -24.09
CA THR A 193 9.53 5.49 -25.27
C THR A 193 10.42 6.66 -24.94
N ASP A 194 11.69 6.49 -25.24
CA ASP A 194 12.63 7.56 -25.32
C ASP A 194 12.13 8.51 -26.41
N SER A 195 11.28 9.41 -26.01
CA SER A 195 11.02 10.60 -26.79
C SER A 195 12.18 11.54 -26.54
N GLY A 196 13.24 11.33 -27.29
CA GLY A 196 14.27 12.34 -27.41
C GLY A 196 15.68 11.88 -27.07
N ALA A 197 16.26 11.13 -27.95
CA ALA A 197 17.65 11.31 -28.36
C ALA A 197 17.91 10.44 -29.59
N SER A 198 17.88 11.07 -30.74
CA SER A 198 18.55 10.58 -31.91
C SER A 198 20.04 10.40 -31.59
N GLN A 199 20.45 9.18 -31.40
CA GLN A 199 21.83 8.80 -31.65
C GLN A 199 21.86 7.48 -32.40
N GLN A 200 22.34 7.61 -33.59
CA GLN A 200 22.81 6.54 -34.44
C GLN A 200 23.75 5.64 -33.64
N GLY A 201 23.37 4.44 -33.45
CA GLY A 201 24.21 3.38 -32.89
C GLY A 201 23.66 2.05 -33.35
N GLN A 202 24.46 1.37 -34.10
CA GLN A 202 24.30 0.11 -34.79
C GLN A 202 23.35 -0.86 -34.07
N SER A 203 22.31 -1.25 -34.80
CA SER A 203 21.41 -2.34 -34.49
C SER A 203 22.16 -3.67 -34.45
N GLN A 204 22.44 -4.15 -33.24
CA GLN A 204 22.63 -5.57 -33.03
C GLN A 204 21.29 -6.23 -32.82
N PRO A 205 20.98 -7.36 -33.43
CA PRO A 205 19.75 -8.07 -33.15
C PRO A 205 19.76 -8.51 -31.67
N ARG A 206 18.92 -7.87 -30.86
CA ARG A 206 18.67 -8.34 -29.51
C ARG A 206 18.00 -9.70 -29.62
N GLN A 207 18.74 -10.73 -29.27
CA GLN A 207 18.13 -12.01 -28.95
C GLN A 207 17.10 -11.78 -27.88
N LEU A 208 15.85 -12.05 -28.20
CA LEU A 208 14.77 -12.16 -27.24
C LEU A 208 15.09 -13.31 -26.29
N ARG A 209 15.82 -13.01 -25.24
CA ARG A 209 15.79 -13.87 -24.05
C ARG A 209 14.47 -13.55 -23.35
N PRO A 210 13.69 -14.56 -22.97
CA PRO A 210 12.72 -14.37 -21.92
C PRO A 210 13.54 -14.09 -20.66
N VAL A 211 13.82 -12.82 -20.43
CA VAL A 211 14.43 -12.38 -19.18
C VAL A 211 13.35 -12.38 -18.14
N ILE A 212 13.12 -13.54 -17.60
CA ILE A 212 12.82 -13.62 -16.19
C ILE A 212 14.19 -13.38 -15.57
N ALA A 213 14.47 -12.16 -15.18
CA ALA A 213 15.66 -11.86 -14.43
C ALA A 213 15.44 -12.47 -13.05
N ASP A 214 16.11 -13.59 -12.81
CA ASP A 214 16.00 -14.37 -11.58
C ASP A 214 16.36 -13.57 -10.31
N SER A 215 17.01 -12.43 -10.44
CA SER A 215 17.45 -11.62 -9.32
C SER A 215 16.40 -10.66 -8.79
N ASP A 216 15.61 -10.05 -9.66
CA ASP A 216 14.61 -9.06 -9.24
C ASP A 216 13.35 -9.71 -8.67
N ILE A 217 13.07 -10.93 -9.12
CA ILE A 217 11.94 -11.73 -8.64
C ILE A 217 12.22 -12.25 -7.23
N GLN A 218 13.46 -12.51 -6.88
CA GLN A 218 13.81 -13.13 -5.61
C GLN A 218 13.74 -12.17 -4.43
N GLU A 219 14.03 -10.89 -4.62
CA GLU A 219 13.89 -9.87 -3.59
C GLU A 219 12.43 -9.56 -3.28
N ASP A 220 11.56 -9.51 -4.28
CA ASP A 220 10.14 -9.25 -4.11
C ASP A 220 9.40 -10.39 -3.39
N TYR A 221 9.84 -11.62 -3.59
CA TYR A 221 9.19 -12.77 -2.96
C TYR A 221 9.58 -12.98 -1.50
N ASP A 222 10.74 -12.50 -1.08
CA ASP A 222 11.18 -12.58 0.31
C ASP A 222 10.26 -11.78 1.24
N SER A 223 9.69 -10.69 0.76
CA SER A 223 8.72 -9.88 1.51
C SER A 223 7.43 -10.64 1.84
N LEU A 224 7.04 -11.62 1.03
CA LEU A 224 5.84 -12.42 1.25
C LEU A 224 5.94 -13.33 2.48
N ARG A 225 7.12 -13.65 2.95
CA ARG A 225 7.35 -14.53 4.12
C ARG A 225 7.00 -13.85 5.44
N GLY A 226 6.91 -12.53 5.45
CA GLY A 226 6.75 -11.73 6.67
C GLY A 226 5.32 -11.56 7.13
N PHE A 227 4.32 -11.97 6.36
CA PHE A 227 2.93 -11.69 6.68
C PHE A 227 1.97 -12.76 6.16
N THR A 228 0.78 -12.75 6.74
CA THR A 228 -0.37 -13.51 6.26
C THR A 228 -1.39 -12.53 5.67
N ALA A 229 -2.02 -12.88 4.57
CA ALA A 229 -3.05 -12.06 3.97
C ALA A 229 -4.10 -12.91 3.26
N HIS A 230 -5.31 -12.41 3.26
CA HIS A 230 -6.39 -12.88 2.40
C HIS A 230 -7.01 -11.68 1.70
N MET A 231 -7.11 -11.72 0.39
CA MET A 231 -7.71 -10.66 -0.41
C MET A 231 -8.78 -11.24 -1.32
N ALA A 232 -10.00 -10.73 -1.19
CA ALA A 232 -11.06 -10.88 -2.17
C ALA A 232 -11.23 -9.55 -2.90
N LEU A 233 -11.00 -9.55 -4.19
CA LEU A 233 -11.12 -8.38 -5.05
C LEU A 233 -11.98 -8.69 -6.24
N THR A 234 -13.01 -7.89 -6.47
CA THR A 234 -13.79 -7.88 -7.69
C THR A 234 -13.59 -6.58 -8.44
N ALA A 235 -13.66 -6.61 -9.75
CA ALA A 235 -13.60 -5.41 -10.59
C ALA A 235 -14.63 -5.53 -11.72
N ASP A 236 -15.39 -4.46 -11.92
CA ASP A 236 -16.30 -4.42 -13.08
C ASP A 236 -15.50 -4.34 -14.37
N GLN A 237 -14.44 -3.57 -14.35
CA GLN A 237 -13.53 -3.39 -15.47
C GLN A 237 -12.09 -3.32 -14.97
N LEU A 238 -11.21 -4.08 -15.60
CA LEU A 238 -9.77 -4.07 -15.33
C LEU A 238 -9.01 -3.92 -16.65
N GLN A 239 -8.07 -2.98 -16.69
CA GLN A 239 -7.20 -2.76 -17.84
C GLN A 239 -5.78 -3.21 -17.50
N TRP A 240 -5.23 -4.05 -18.35
CA TRP A 240 -3.87 -4.53 -18.23
C TRP A 240 -3.27 -4.86 -19.60
N ARG A 241 -2.11 -4.29 -19.89
CA ARG A 241 -1.41 -4.41 -21.17
C ARG A 241 -2.29 -4.12 -22.39
N GLY A 242 -3.10 -3.07 -22.29
CA GLY A 242 -4.04 -2.68 -23.34
C GLY A 242 -5.27 -3.59 -23.48
N MET A 243 -5.36 -4.67 -22.70
CA MET A 243 -6.54 -5.53 -22.65
C MET A 243 -7.54 -5.00 -21.64
N THR A 244 -8.81 -5.11 -21.96
CA THR A 244 -9.91 -4.78 -21.05
C THR A 244 -10.64 -6.04 -20.64
N PHE A 245 -10.51 -6.35 -19.34
CA PHE A 245 -11.23 -7.45 -18.72
C PHE A 245 -12.47 -6.92 -18.01
N THR A 246 -13.56 -7.65 -18.07
CA THR A 246 -14.80 -7.33 -17.34
C THR A 246 -15.17 -8.46 -16.39
N GLN A 247 -15.99 -8.15 -15.40
CA GLN A 247 -16.46 -9.12 -14.40
C GLN A 247 -15.31 -9.90 -13.76
N VAL A 248 -14.29 -9.19 -13.35
CA VAL A 248 -13.10 -9.79 -12.72
C VAL A 248 -13.41 -10.20 -11.30
N LYS A 249 -13.04 -11.43 -10.95
CA LYS A 249 -13.12 -11.96 -9.59
C LYS A 249 -11.78 -12.55 -9.21
N SER A 250 -11.27 -12.18 -8.06
CA SER A 250 -10.05 -12.74 -7.52
C SER A 250 -10.19 -13.06 -6.04
N ASP A 251 -9.59 -14.16 -5.63
CA ASP A 251 -9.44 -14.61 -4.26
C ASP A 251 -8.02 -15.14 -4.10
N ILE A 252 -7.22 -14.41 -3.36
CA ILE A 252 -5.78 -14.66 -3.21
C ILE A 252 -5.45 -14.68 -1.73
N SER A 253 -4.70 -15.67 -1.31
CA SER A 253 -4.15 -15.74 0.04
C SER A 253 -2.64 -15.87 0.03
N ASN A 254 -2.02 -15.29 1.01
CA ASN A 254 -0.61 -15.46 1.32
C ASN A 254 -0.47 -15.99 2.74
N GLN A 255 0.22 -17.13 2.88
CA GLN A 255 0.53 -17.68 4.18
C GLN A 255 2.04 -17.79 4.32
N LEU A 256 2.65 -16.73 4.82
CA LEU A 256 4.08 -16.66 5.13
C LEU A 256 4.97 -17.12 3.98
N GLY A 257 4.65 -16.69 2.76
CA GLY A 257 5.38 -17.01 1.55
C GLY A 257 4.74 -18.06 0.65
N LEU A 258 3.67 -18.71 1.08
CA LEU A 258 2.83 -19.52 0.20
C LEU A 258 1.68 -18.69 -0.33
N LEU A 259 1.81 -18.22 -1.54
CA LEU A 259 0.78 -17.49 -2.25
C LEU A 259 -0.14 -18.46 -2.98
N THR A 260 -1.42 -18.41 -2.68
CA THR A 260 -2.44 -19.24 -3.33
C THR A 260 -3.43 -18.33 -4.04
N ILE A 261 -3.55 -18.52 -5.35
CA ILE A 261 -4.59 -17.91 -6.16
C ILE A 261 -5.74 -18.91 -6.23
N ASN A 262 -6.70 -18.78 -5.32
CA ASN A 262 -7.87 -19.65 -5.28
C ASN A 262 -8.79 -19.41 -6.47
N GLN A 263 -8.91 -18.16 -6.84
CA GLN A 263 -9.71 -17.71 -7.98
C GLN A 263 -9.04 -16.48 -8.58
N LEU A 264 -8.89 -16.49 -9.88
CA LEU A 264 -8.57 -15.31 -10.67
C LEU A 264 -9.20 -15.52 -12.04
N GLN A 265 -10.27 -14.81 -12.31
CA GLN A 265 -11.01 -14.95 -13.56
C GLN A 265 -11.54 -13.61 -14.05
N GLY A 266 -11.73 -13.51 -15.35
CA GLY A 266 -12.31 -12.35 -15.99
C GLY A 266 -12.78 -12.68 -17.41
N GLU A 267 -13.60 -11.81 -17.95
CA GLU A 267 -14.06 -11.89 -19.33
C GLU A 267 -13.21 -11.00 -20.23
N LEU A 268 -12.78 -11.53 -21.35
CA LEU A 268 -12.02 -10.81 -22.38
C LEU A 268 -12.65 -11.09 -23.75
N ASP A 269 -13.16 -10.06 -24.42
CA ASP A 269 -13.76 -10.14 -25.75
C ASP A 269 -14.84 -11.25 -25.87
N GLY A 270 -15.66 -11.39 -24.83
CA GLY A 270 -16.70 -12.40 -24.75
C GLY A 270 -16.24 -13.80 -24.35
N GLY A 271 -14.96 -14.00 -24.17
CA GLY A 271 -14.40 -15.24 -23.63
C GLY A 271 -14.07 -15.14 -22.14
N LEU A 272 -13.80 -16.28 -21.52
CA LEU A 272 -13.47 -16.39 -20.12
C LEU A 272 -12.00 -16.79 -19.94
N ILE A 273 -11.28 -16.06 -19.11
CA ILE A 273 -9.92 -16.40 -18.68
C ILE A 273 -9.93 -16.72 -17.18
N SER A 274 -9.29 -17.80 -16.80
CA SER A 274 -9.12 -18.21 -15.41
C SER A 274 -7.69 -18.65 -15.17
N LEU A 275 -7.10 -18.19 -14.06
CA LEU A 275 -5.71 -18.45 -13.71
C LEU A 275 -5.56 -18.79 -12.22
N PRO A 276 -6.07 -19.93 -11.75
CA PRO A 276 -5.73 -20.40 -10.42
C PRO A 276 -4.29 -20.92 -10.37
N GLY A 277 -3.71 -20.92 -9.20
CA GLY A 277 -2.35 -21.41 -9.05
C GLY A 277 -1.75 -21.15 -7.68
N THR A 278 -0.50 -21.51 -7.53
CA THR A 278 0.29 -21.30 -6.32
C THR A 278 1.67 -20.81 -6.65
N LEU A 279 2.18 -19.95 -5.78
CA LEU A 279 3.58 -19.54 -5.75
C LEU A 279 4.14 -19.85 -4.37
N ASP A 280 5.08 -20.75 -4.28
CA ASP A 280 5.74 -21.08 -3.04
C ASP A 280 7.09 -20.38 -2.96
N ALA A 281 7.16 -19.34 -2.16
CA ALA A 281 8.36 -18.55 -1.92
C ALA A 281 8.98 -18.82 -0.55
N ARG A 282 8.64 -19.92 0.10
CA ARG A 282 9.13 -20.26 1.45
C ARG A 282 10.54 -20.84 1.46
N GLY A 283 10.98 -21.40 0.37
CA GLY A 283 12.32 -22.00 0.21
C GLY A 283 13.34 -21.05 -0.39
N GLU A 284 14.55 -21.52 -0.59
CA GLU A 284 15.62 -20.77 -1.26
C GLU A 284 15.30 -20.50 -2.74
N THR A 285 14.51 -21.38 -3.34
CA THR A 285 14.03 -21.25 -4.71
C THR A 285 12.51 -21.16 -4.70
N SER A 286 11.98 -20.22 -5.44
CA SER A 286 10.54 -20.07 -5.62
C SER A 286 10.02 -21.08 -6.63
N GLN A 287 8.88 -21.70 -6.31
CA GLN A 287 8.20 -22.66 -7.18
C GLN A 287 6.81 -22.14 -7.51
N ALA A 288 6.49 -22.09 -8.78
CA ALA A 288 5.19 -21.65 -9.27
C ALA A 288 4.48 -22.78 -10.01
N SER A 289 3.19 -22.91 -9.78
CA SER A 289 2.31 -23.83 -10.48
C SER A 289 1.00 -23.12 -10.81
N PHE A 290 0.74 -22.89 -12.08
CA PHE A 290 -0.47 -22.22 -12.57
C PHE A 290 -1.23 -23.13 -13.51
N GLN A 291 -2.56 -23.02 -13.47
CA GLN A 291 -3.48 -23.82 -14.28
C GLN A 291 -4.38 -22.90 -15.10
N PRO A 292 -3.83 -22.26 -16.15
CA PRO A 292 -4.62 -21.35 -16.97
C PRO A 292 -5.72 -22.08 -17.72
N LYS A 293 -6.89 -21.47 -17.78
CA LYS A 293 -8.02 -21.91 -18.59
C LYS A 293 -8.50 -20.77 -19.46
N LEU A 294 -8.62 -21.04 -20.74
CA LEU A 294 -9.11 -20.10 -21.74
C LEU A 294 -10.34 -20.72 -22.41
N ASP A 295 -11.42 -19.99 -22.44
CA ASP A 295 -12.65 -20.38 -23.09
C ASP A 295 -13.15 -19.26 -24.02
N ASN A 296 -13.24 -19.52 -25.32
CA ASN A 296 -13.62 -18.56 -26.35
C ASN A 296 -12.76 -17.27 -26.39
N VAL A 297 -11.50 -17.35 -26.03
CA VAL A 297 -10.59 -16.20 -26.07
C VAL A 297 -9.74 -16.25 -27.32
N GLU A 298 -9.65 -15.13 -28.03
CA GLU A 298 -8.73 -14.99 -29.13
C GLU A 298 -7.28 -14.93 -28.63
N ILE A 299 -6.49 -15.94 -28.93
CA ILE A 299 -5.08 -16.02 -28.56
C ILE A 299 -4.30 -14.85 -29.15
N ALA A 300 -4.67 -14.37 -30.33
CA ALA A 300 -4.03 -13.23 -30.96
C ALA A 300 -4.06 -11.95 -30.10
N THR A 301 -5.16 -11.70 -29.38
CA THR A 301 -5.28 -10.58 -28.47
C THR A 301 -4.26 -10.68 -27.31
N ILE A 302 -4.11 -11.88 -26.77
CA ILE A 302 -3.15 -12.12 -25.69
C ILE A 302 -1.72 -11.98 -26.19
N LEU A 303 -1.40 -12.58 -27.32
CA LEU A 303 -0.05 -12.50 -27.91
C LEU A 303 0.33 -11.05 -28.20
N LYS A 304 -0.59 -10.27 -28.75
CA LYS A 304 -0.37 -8.85 -29.01
C LYS A 304 -0.09 -8.06 -27.73
N ALA A 305 -0.78 -8.37 -26.64
CA ALA A 305 -0.57 -7.72 -25.35
C ALA A 305 0.84 -8.00 -24.79
N PHE A 306 1.46 -9.11 -25.14
CA PHE A 306 2.82 -9.49 -24.77
C PHE A 306 3.87 -9.20 -25.86
N ASN A 307 3.51 -8.46 -26.91
CA ASN A 307 4.40 -8.09 -28.03
C ASN A 307 4.92 -9.29 -28.84
N TYR A 308 4.09 -10.28 -29.08
CA TYR A 308 4.35 -11.40 -30.01
C TYR A 308 3.55 -11.26 -31.30
#